data_74cbb34e8cf1d75bf6d59cb1841bc8a9
#
_entry.id   74cbb34e8cf1d75bf6d59cb1841bc8a9
#
_cell.length_a   1.000
_cell.length_b   1.000
_cell.length_c   1.000
_cell.angle_alpha   90.00
_cell.angle_beta   90.00
_cell.angle_gamma   90.00
#
_symmetry.space_group_name_H-M   'P 1'
#
loop_
_entity.id
_entity.type
_entity.pdbx_description
1 polymer ?
#
loop_
_entity_poly.entity_id
_entity_poly.type
_entity_poly.pdbx_seq_one_letter_code
_entity_poly.pdbx_strand_id
1 'polypeptide(L)'
;MRTMSKLLTIFFCLAFLAQTGVVLADKNPEELAKESESACEASAKTKPTIEMIKEKVDKACELLTKEGKAAFPKFKGKDSEFIFAGTYIWIHDLNGVMLMHPIKHKLDGQNVTGMKDTAGKFLFVEMNKVCKEKGAGWVDYMWPKPGEKEPSRKVSYVKLAKTPDGEMVAGCGVYDLPTAEVDKLLGK
;
A
#
# COMPACT_ATOMS: atom_id res chain seq x y z
N MET A 1 44.44 -66.88 -5.42
CA MET A 1 43.28 -66.31 -6.15
C MET A 1 42.85 -65.07 -5.39
N ARG A 2 43.14 -63.89 -5.92
CA ARG A 2 42.82 -62.59 -5.31
C ARG A 2 41.65 -62.04 -6.05
N THR A 3 40.54 -61.90 -5.36
CA THR A 3 39.32 -61.17 -5.83
C THR A 3 39.47 -59.67 -5.52
N MET A 4 39.57 -58.86 -6.56
CA MET A 4 39.56 -57.40 -6.48
C MET A 4 38.14 -56.91 -6.40
N SER A 5 37.79 -56.32 -5.27
CA SER A 5 36.53 -55.59 -5.09
C SER A 5 36.65 -54.19 -5.74
N LYS A 6 35.78 -53.91 -6.72
CA LYS A 6 35.68 -52.59 -7.36
C LYS A 6 34.80 -51.71 -6.50
N LEU A 7 35.38 -50.69 -5.88
CA LEU A 7 34.69 -49.63 -5.18
C LEU A 7 34.09 -48.67 -6.22
N LEU A 8 32.75 -48.61 -6.30
CA LEU A 8 32.01 -47.66 -7.15
C LEU A 8 31.79 -46.38 -6.35
N THR A 9 32.58 -45.35 -6.68
CA THR A 9 32.43 -44.02 -6.07
C THR A 9 31.29 -43.28 -6.78
N ILE A 10 30.16 -43.17 -6.09
CA ILE A 10 29.02 -42.36 -6.56
C ILE A 10 29.31 -40.89 -6.20
N PHE A 11 29.60 -40.09 -7.21
CA PHE A 11 29.70 -38.65 -7.08
C PHE A 11 28.28 -38.07 -6.95
N PHE A 12 27.89 -37.67 -5.74
CA PHE A 12 26.66 -36.93 -5.50
C PHE A 12 26.90 -35.45 -5.87
N CYS A 13 26.49 -35.10 -7.09
CA CYS A 13 26.50 -33.69 -7.51
C CYS A 13 25.35 -32.95 -6.80
N LEU A 14 25.65 -32.29 -5.67
CA LEU A 14 24.72 -31.34 -5.05
C LEU A 14 24.62 -30.13 -5.97
N ALA A 15 23.54 -30.07 -6.75
CA ALA A 15 23.13 -28.85 -7.42
C ALA A 15 22.65 -27.86 -6.36
N PHE A 16 23.48 -26.87 -6.04
CA PHE A 16 23.11 -25.71 -5.23
C PHE A 16 22.20 -24.84 -6.10
N LEU A 17 20.87 -25.01 -5.97
CA LEU A 17 19.90 -24.03 -6.46
C LEU A 17 20.07 -22.78 -5.59
N ALA A 18 20.82 -21.82 -6.09
CA ALA A 18 20.79 -20.46 -5.55
C ALA A 18 19.40 -19.88 -5.79
N GLN A 19 18.54 -19.99 -4.78
CA GLN A 19 17.32 -19.18 -4.71
C GLN A 19 17.78 -17.73 -4.54
N THR A 20 17.72 -16.96 -5.62
CA THR A 20 17.79 -15.50 -5.57
C THR A 20 16.48 -14.98 -4.96
N GLY A 21 16.29 -15.21 -3.67
CA GLY A 21 15.35 -14.47 -2.87
C GLY A 21 15.86 -13.03 -2.82
N VAL A 22 15.21 -12.14 -3.52
CA VAL A 22 15.45 -10.70 -3.37
C VAL A 22 15.18 -10.36 -1.91
N VAL A 23 16.25 -10.17 -1.15
CA VAL A 23 16.20 -9.77 0.25
C VAL A 23 15.74 -8.32 0.29
N LEU A 24 14.43 -8.10 0.44
CA LEU A 24 13.83 -6.79 0.75
C LEU A 24 14.15 -6.33 2.19
N ALA A 25 14.90 -7.13 2.96
CA ALA A 25 15.10 -6.97 4.39
C ALA A 25 16.13 -5.91 4.81
N ASP A 26 16.84 -5.28 3.88
CA ASP A 26 17.99 -4.41 4.21
C ASP A 26 17.88 -2.94 3.77
N LYS A 27 16.74 -2.53 3.18
CA LYS A 27 16.60 -1.12 2.76
C LYS A 27 16.13 -0.25 3.92
N ASN A 28 16.85 0.87 4.13
CA ASN A 28 16.43 1.94 5.03
C ASN A 28 15.02 2.42 4.66
N PRO A 29 14.11 2.67 5.63
CA PRO A 29 12.75 3.16 5.38
C PRO A 29 12.66 4.41 4.51
N GLU A 30 13.61 5.33 4.62
CA GLU A 30 13.67 6.53 3.79
C GLU A 30 14.01 6.22 2.33
N GLU A 31 14.94 5.30 2.09
CA GLU A 31 15.32 4.84 0.75
C GLU A 31 14.15 4.13 0.06
N LEU A 32 13.47 3.25 0.80
CA LEU A 32 12.29 2.53 0.31
C LEU A 32 11.13 3.50 0.00
N ALA A 33 10.96 4.56 0.78
CA ALA A 33 9.97 5.59 0.53
C ALA A 33 10.29 6.40 -0.75
N LYS A 34 11.55 6.74 -0.98
CA LYS A 34 12.01 7.41 -2.22
C LYS A 34 11.79 6.53 -3.44
N GLU A 35 12.10 5.22 -3.35
CA GLU A 35 11.79 4.28 -4.44
C GLU A 35 10.28 4.22 -4.73
N SER A 36 9.47 4.17 -3.69
CA SER A 36 8.01 4.16 -3.81
C SER A 36 7.48 5.44 -4.47
N GLU A 37 8.02 6.59 -4.10
CA GLU A 37 7.67 7.89 -4.69
C GLU A 37 8.05 7.94 -6.17
N SER A 38 9.29 7.59 -6.51
CA SER A 38 9.77 7.53 -7.90
C SER A 38 8.96 6.56 -8.76
N ALA A 39 8.58 5.39 -8.22
CA ALA A 39 7.74 4.43 -8.91
C ALA A 39 6.32 4.99 -9.15
N CYS A 40 5.79 5.70 -8.16
CA CYS A 40 4.49 6.36 -8.28
C CYS A 40 4.50 7.44 -9.37
N GLU A 41 5.50 8.31 -9.40
CA GLU A 41 5.70 9.33 -10.44
C GLU A 41 5.86 8.69 -11.82
N ALA A 42 6.71 7.67 -11.93
CA ALA A 42 6.95 6.96 -13.19
C ALA A 42 5.67 6.29 -13.73
N SER A 43 4.77 5.85 -12.86
CA SER A 43 3.48 5.23 -13.22
C SER A 43 2.39 6.25 -13.57
N ALA A 44 2.59 7.54 -13.34
CA ALA A 44 1.61 8.62 -13.54
C ALA A 44 1.32 8.96 -15.02
N LYS A 45 1.82 8.15 -15.97
CA LYS A 45 1.53 8.28 -17.41
C LYS A 45 0.05 8.10 -17.73
N THR A 46 -0.66 7.39 -16.89
CA THR A 46 -2.11 7.18 -16.95
C THR A 46 -2.73 7.53 -15.61
N LYS A 47 -3.97 8.06 -15.62
CA LYS A 47 -4.73 8.24 -14.37
C LYS A 47 -5.40 6.93 -13.98
N PRO A 48 -5.50 6.60 -12.67
CA PRO A 48 -6.25 5.43 -12.24
C PRO A 48 -7.75 5.67 -12.46
N THR A 49 -8.47 4.63 -12.90
CA THR A 49 -9.92 4.67 -12.92
C THR A 49 -10.49 4.36 -11.54
N ILE A 50 -11.77 4.68 -11.33
CA ILE A 50 -12.50 4.38 -10.10
C ILE A 50 -12.52 2.86 -9.84
N GLU A 51 -12.71 2.07 -10.89
CA GLU A 51 -12.71 0.60 -10.84
C GLU A 51 -11.35 0.07 -10.43
N MET A 52 -10.26 0.57 -11.01
CA MET A 52 -8.88 0.19 -10.63
C MET A 52 -8.59 0.48 -9.16
N ILE A 53 -9.03 1.64 -8.65
CA ILE A 53 -8.85 2.01 -7.25
C ILE A 53 -9.58 1.02 -6.33
N LYS A 54 -10.84 0.71 -6.63
CA LYS A 54 -11.63 -0.24 -5.84
C LYS A 54 -11.02 -1.63 -5.87
N GLU A 55 -10.65 -2.14 -7.05
CA GLU A 55 -10.01 -3.45 -7.23
C GLU A 55 -8.71 -3.54 -6.42
N LYS A 56 -7.85 -2.53 -6.49
CA LYS A 56 -6.59 -2.52 -5.75
C LYS A 56 -6.78 -2.43 -4.23
N VAL A 57 -7.77 -1.68 -3.75
CA VAL A 57 -8.11 -1.63 -2.33
C VAL A 57 -8.70 -2.97 -1.88
N ASP A 58 -9.57 -3.60 -2.68
CA ASP A 58 -10.12 -4.92 -2.38
C ASP A 58 -9.00 -5.97 -2.27
N LYS A 59 -8.10 -6.02 -3.24
CA LYS A 59 -6.92 -6.90 -3.22
C LYS A 59 -6.00 -6.63 -2.02
N ALA A 60 -5.81 -5.36 -1.66
CA ALA A 60 -5.06 -4.99 -0.46
C ALA A 60 -5.73 -5.52 0.81
N CYS A 61 -7.05 -5.39 0.93
CA CYS A 61 -7.81 -5.92 2.07
C CYS A 61 -7.74 -7.44 2.15
N GLU A 62 -7.84 -8.17 1.03
CA GLU A 62 -7.66 -9.63 0.99
C GLU A 62 -6.28 -10.04 1.47
N LEU A 63 -5.23 -9.37 1.01
CA LEU A 63 -3.86 -9.61 1.43
C LEU A 63 -3.67 -9.35 2.92
N LEU A 64 -4.18 -8.22 3.43
CA LEU A 64 -4.13 -7.86 4.85
C LEU A 64 -4.91 -8.84 5.72
N THR A 65 -6.08 -9.30 5.26
CA THR A 65 -6.88 -10.31 5.97
C THR A 65 -6.11 -11.63 6.13
N LYS A 66 -5.30 -11.99 5.15
CA LYS A 66 -4.50 -13.22 5.15
C LYS A 66 -3.21 -13.08 5.97
N GLU A 67 -2.49 -11.98 5.82
CA GLU A 67 -1.11 -11.85 6.27
C GLU A 67 -0.90 -10.78 7.37
N GLY A 68 -1.91 -9.95 7.63
CA GLY A 68 -1.78 -8.85 8.61
C GLY A 68 -0.61 -7.90 8.28
N LYS A 69 0.13 -7.52 9.31
CA LYS A 69 1.31 -6.63 9.19
C LYS A 69 2.45 -7.22 8.37
N ALA A 70 2.54 -8.54 8.26
CA ALA A 70 3.55 -9.21 7.43
C ALA A 70 3.42 -8.83 5.94
N ALA A 71 2.24 -8.37 5.52
CA ALA A 71 2.00 -7.88 4.16
C ALA A 71 2.64 -6.50 3.86
N PHE A 72 2.95 -5.69 4.85
CA PHE A 72 3.38 -4.29 4.66
C PHE A 72 4.54 -4.08 3.68
N PRO A 73 5.58 -4.92 3.65
CA PRO A 73 6.65 -4.77 2.65
C PRO A 73 6.17 -4.85 1.20
N LYS A 74 5.07 -5.57 0.93
CA LYS A 74 4.51 -5.73 -0.43
C LYS A 74 3.87 -4.45 -0.98
N PHE A 75 3.58 -3.48 -0.10
CA PHE A 75 2.99 -2.19 -0.47
C PHE A 75 4.02 -1.10 -0.77
N LYS A 76 5.32 -1.39 -0.62
CA LYS A 76 6.43 -0.43 -0.73
C LYS A 76 7.41 -0.84 -1.82
N GLY A 77 8.18 0.16 -2.31
CA GLY A 77 9.25 -0.07 -3.28
C GLY A 77 8.77 -0.08 -4.73
N LYS A 78 9.75 -0.11 -5.64
CA LYS A 78 9.53 0.05 -7.08
C LYS A 78 8.72 -1.06 -7.75
N ASP A 79 8.74 -2.25 -7.17
CA ASP A 79 8.11 -3.45 -7.74
C ASP A 79 6.74 -3.74 -7.10
N SER A 80 6.23 -2.82 -6.26
CA SER A 80 4.92 -2.98 -5.62
C SER A 80 3.78 -2.80 -6.61
N GLU A 81 2.92 -3.79 -6.75
CA GLU A 81 1.69 -3.70 -7.54
C GLU A 81 0.65 -2.73 -6.94
N PHE A 82 0.86 -2.30 -5.70
CA PHE A 82 0.01 -1.34 -4.98
C PHE A 82 0.46 0.11 -5.17
N ILE A 83 1.48 0.34 -6.01
CA ILE A 83 1.91 1.65 -6.51
C ILE A 83 1.67 1.63 -8.03
N PHE A 84 0.70 2.39 -8.50
CA PHE A 84 0.22 2.30 -9.89
C PHE A 84 -0.45 3.59 -10.35
N ALA A 85 -0.34 3.91 -11.62
CA ALA A 85 -1.06 5.02 -12.27
C ALA A 85 -1.01 6.35 -11.49
N GLY A 86 0.15 6.67 -10.89
CA GLY A 86 0.36 7.90 -10.10
C GLY A 86 -0.28 7.89 -8.72
N THR A 87 -0.69 6.74 -8.21
CA THR A 87 -1.27 6.57 -6.87
C THR A 87 -0.71 5.35 -6.13
N TYR A 88 -1.13 5.18 -4.88
CA TYR A 88 -0.62 4.14 -3.98
C TYR A 88 -1.66 3.76 -2.93
N ILE A 89 -1.48 2.59 -2.31
CA ILE A 89 -2.21 2.15 -1.11
C ILE A 89 -1.46 2.62 0.15
N TRP A 90 -2.19 3.14 1.13
CA TRP A 90 -1.72 3.32 2.52
C TRP A 90 -2.62 2.53 3.47
N ILE A 91 -2.13 2.29 4.70
CA ILE A 91 -2.85 1.50 5.71
C ILE A 91 -2.79 2.24 7.05
N HIS A 92 -3.95 2.41 7.70
CA HIS A 92 -4.06 2.92 9.07
C HIS A 92 -5.07 2.09 9.87
N ASP A 93 -5.13 2.26 11.18
CA ASP A 93 -6.12 1.58 12.01
C ASP A 93 -7.29 2.49 12.39
N LEU A 94 -8.32 1.89 12.99
CA LEU A 94 -9.51 2.62 13.44
C LEU A 94 -9.26 3.52 14.67
N ASN A 95 -8.09 3.41 15.33
CA ASN A 95 -7.63 4.32 16.38
C ASN A 95 -6.89 5.52 15.80
N GLY A 96 -6.70 5.53 14.48
CA GLY A 96 -6.03 6.62 13.75
C GLY A 96 -4.52 6.54 13.80
N VAL A 97 -3.93 5.37 14.02
CA VAL A 97 -2.49 5.17 13.88
C VAL A 97 -2.19 4.83 12.42
N MET A 98 -1.31 5.59 11.78
CA MET A 98 -0.78 5.22 10.46
C MET A 98 0.09 3.98 10.63
N LEU A 99 -0.32 2.87 10.04
CA LEU A 99 0.41 1.60 10.15
C LEU A 99 1.45 1.46 9.05
N MET A 100 1.15 1.95 7.85
CA MET A 100 2.05 1.91 6.70
C MET A 100 1.68 2.97 5.67
N HIS A 101 2.64 3.83 5.31
CA HIS A 101 2.53 4.76 4.20
C HIS A 101 3.74 4.59 3.25
N PRO A 102 3.54 4.23 1.97
CA PRO A 102 4.67 3.87 1.12
C PRO A 102 5.63 5.03 0.82
N ILE A 103 5.14 6.27 0.80
CA ILE A 103 5.91 7.47 0.45
C ILE A 103 6.23 8.30 1.71
N LYS A 104 5.22 8.61 2.52
CA LYS A 104 5.40 9.44 3.73
C LYS A 104 5.67 8.55 4.96
N HIS A 105 6.76 7.78 4.92
CA HIS A 105 7.12 6.79 5.95
C HIS A 105 7.24 7.39 7.37
N LYS A 106 7.49 8.70 7.50
CA LYS A 106 7.53 9.40 8.80
C LYS A 106 6.17 9.44 9.50
N LEU A 107 5.08 9.13 8.79
CA LEU A 107 3.76 8.97 9.40
C LEU A 107 3.59 7.61 10.06
N ASP A 108 4.38 6.61 9.70
CA ASP A 108 4.25 5.25 10.22
C ASP A 108 4.42 5.28 11.76
N GLY A 109 3.46 4.72 12.47
CA GLY A 109 3.38 4.74 13.93
C GLY A 109 2.80 6.04 14.54
N GLN A 110 2.55 7.08 13.75
CA GLN A 110 1.98 8.34 14.27
C GLN A 110 0.46 8.27 14.35
N ASN A 111 -0.11 8.92 15.37
CA ASN A 111 -1.55 9.15 15.43
C ASN A 111 -1.91 10.31 14.48
N VAL A 112 -2.71 10.02 13.46
CA VAL A 112 -3.10 10.97 12.40
C VAL A 112 -4.51 11.52 12.56
N THR A 113 -5.20 11.23 13.68
CA THR A 113 -6.57 11.77 13.93
C THR A 113 -6.59 13.28 14.03
N GLY A 114 -5.52 13.90 14.54
CA GLY A 114 -5.37 15.35 14.62
C GLY A 114 -4.99 16.03 13.30
N MET A 115 -4.70 15.27 12.25
CA MET A 115 -4.24 15.82 10.98
C MET A 115 -5.41 16.44 10.22
N LYS A 116 -5.26 17.72 9.89
CA LYS A 116 -6.19 18.46 9.03
C LYS A 116 -5.58 18.66 7.65
N ASP A 117 -6.42 18.63 6.64
CA ASP A 117 -6.07 19.15 5.33
C ASP A 117 -6.10 20.69 5.29
N THR A 118 -5.73 21.29 4.16
CA THR A 118 -5.72 22.75 3.99
C THR A 118 -7.12 23.38 4.01
N ALA A 119 -8.18 22.58 3.87
CA ALA A 119 -9.57 23.00 4.03
C ALA A 119 -10.08 22.83 5.48
N GLY A 120 -9.22 22.38 6.42
CA GLY A 120 -9.55 22.17 7.82
C GLY A 120 -10.24 20.83 8.14
N LYS A 121 -10.36 19.92 7.17
CA LYS A 121 -11.00 18.62 7.35
C LYS A 121 -10.08 17.65 8.08
N PHE A 122 -10.56 16.98 9.10
CA PHE A 122 -9.89 15.85 9.76
C PHE A 122 -10.04 14.58 8.91
N LEU A 123 -9.21 14.46 7.89
CA LEU A 123 -9.38 13.47 6.82
C LEU A 123 -9.40 12.02 7.33
N PHE A 124 -8.53 11.65 8.26
CA PHE A 124 -8.50 10.28 8.80
C PHE A 124 -9.65 9.98 9.75
N VAL A 125 -10.20 10.99 10.42
CA VAL A 125 -11.44 10.84 11.22
C VAL A 125 -12.62 10.54 10.30
N GLU A 126 -12.75 11.26 9.19
CA GLU A 126 -13.81 11.01 8.20
C GLU A 126 -13.67 9.62 7.54
N MET A 127 -12.44 9.20 7.21
CA MET A 127 -12.16 7.86 6.68
C MET A 127 -12.56 6.76 7.67
N ASN A 128 -12.18 6.91 8.94
CA ASN A 128 -12.55 5.97 9.99
C ASN A 128 -14.05 5.92 10.23
N LYS A 129 -14.74 7.07 10.17
CA LYS A 129 -16.19 7.14 10.27
C LYS A 129 -16.86 6.35 9.16
N VAL A 130 -16.47 6.58 7.90
CA VAL A 130 -17.00 5.83 6.74
C VAL A 130 -16.78 4.33 6.90
N CYS A 131 -15.58 3.91 7.32
CA CYS A 131 -15.27 2.50 7.52
C CYS A 131 -16.07 1.87 8.67
N LYS A 132 -16.25 2.59 9.78
CA LYS A 132 -17.04 2.10 10.93
C LYS A 132 -18.53 1.97 10.60
N GLU A 133 -19.10 2.92 9.85
CA GLU A 133 -20.53 2.97 9.54
C GLU A 133 -20.91 2.05 8.36
N LYS A 134 -20.05 1.96 7.33
CA LYS A 134 -20.39 1.34 6.05
C LYS A 134 -19.42 0.23 5.61
N GLY A 135 -18.33 0.02 6.36
CA GLY A 135 -17.26 -0.91 5.98
C GLY A 135 -16.35 -0.40 4.87
N ALA A 136 -16.86 0.45 3.97
CA ALA A 136 -16.11 1.05 2.88
C ALA A 136 -16.82 2.30 2.32
N GLY A 137 -16.07 3.18 1.66
CA GLY A 137 -16.67 4.34 0.97
C GLY A 137 -15.62 5.34 0.49
N TRP A 138 -16.11 6.46 -0.02
CA TRP A 138 -15.30 7.51 -0.60
C TRP A 138 -15.20 8.72 0.35
N VAL A 139 -13.99 9.33 0.38
CA VAL A 139 -13.73 10.57 1.14
C VAL A 139 -12.88 11.48 0.25
N ASP A 140 -13.28 12.76 0.14
CA ASP A 140 -12.48 13.79 -0.54
C ASP A 140 -11.72 14.66 0.47
N TYR A 141 -10.54 15.10 0.10
CA TYR A 141 -9.66 15.93 0.92
C TYR A 141 -8.52 16.53 0.10
N MET A 142 -7.81 17.47 0.67
CA MET A 142 -6.62 18.08 0.06
C MET A 142 -5.36 17.31 0.47
N TRP A 143 -4.57 16.83 -0.52
CA TRP A 143 -3.34 16.08 -0.28
C TRP A 143 -2.31 16.33 -1.40
N PRO A 144 -1.01 16.46 -1.10
CA PRO A 144 0.01 16.59 -2.13
C PRO A 144 0.09 15.35 -3.01
N LYS A 145 0.22 15.56 -4.31
CA LYS A 145 0.58 14.47 -5.23
C LYS A 145 2.01 14.00 -4.95
N PRO A 146 2.36 12.74 -5.29
CA PRO A 146 3.74 12.29 -5.27
C PRO A 146 4.65 13.28 -6.01
N GLY A 147 5.80 13.62 -5.39
CA GLY A 147 6.72 14.62 -5.92
C GLY A 147 6.31 16.09 -5.78
N GLU A 148 5.06 16.39 -5.44
CA GLU A 148 4.56 17.76 -5.28
C GLU A 148 4.49 18.18 -3.80
N LYS A 149 4.64 19.49 -3.54
CA LYS A 149 4.50 20.07 -2.20
C LYS A 149 3.09 20.63 -1.97
N GLU A 150 2.52 21.22 -3.01
CA GLU A 150 1.19 21.84 -2.94
C GLU A 150 0.09 20.79 -2.95
N PRO A 151 -0.91 20.92 -2.06
CA PRO A 151 -2.01 19.98 -2.00
C PRO A 151 -2.98 20.17 -3.18
N SER A 152 -3.39 19.04 -3.74
CA SER A 152 -4.45 18.94 -4.75
C SER A 152 -5.63 18.18 -4.20
N ARG A 153 -6.84 18.40 -4.75
CA ARG A 153 -8.02 17.61 -4.35
C ARG A 153 -7.82 16.15 -4.70
N LYS A 154 -7.88 15.31 -3.68
CA LYS A 154 -7.82 13.85 -3.78
C LYS A 154 -9.15 13.27 -3.33
N VAL A 155 -9.64 12.27 -4.07
CA VAL A 155 -10.79 11.46 -3.65
C VAL A 155 -10.32 10.05 -3.46
N SER A 156 -10.55 9.48 -2.28
CA SER A 156 -10.04 8.17 -1.93
C SER A 156 -11.15 7.21 -1.54
N TYR A 157 -11.06 5.99 -2.05
CA TYR A 157 -11.81 4.86 -1.55
C TYR A 157 -11.06 4.25 -0.38
N VAL A 158 -11.76 4.04 0.72
CA VAL A 158 -11.25 3.41 1.93
C VAL A 158 -12.11 2.20 2.28
N LYS A 159 -11.48 1.13 2.76
CA LYS A 159 -12.16 -0.11 3.12
C LYS A 159 -11.54 -0.75 4.36
N LEU A 160 -12.41 -1.24 5.23
CA LEU A 160 -12.05 -1.95 6.44
C LEU A 160 -11.66 -3.41 6.11
N ALA A 161 -10.52 -3.85 6.62
CA ALA A 161 -10.06 -5.22 6.61
C ALA A 161 -9.98 -5.76 8.04
N LYS A 162 -10.54 -6.95 8.27
CA LYS A 162 -10.35 -7.70 9.52
C LYS A 162 -9.14 -8.60 9.34
N THR A 163 -8.10 -8.37 10.14
CA THR A 163 -6.80 -9.02 9.98
C THR A 163 -6.38 -9.77 11.24
N PRO A 164 -5.37 -10.65 11.17
CA PRO A 164 -4.81 -11.31 12.36
C PRO A 164 -4.28 -10.33 13.42
N ASP A 165 -3.89 -9.11 13.01
CA ASP A 165 -3.35 -8.07 13.89
C ASP A 165 -4.38 -7.01 14.32
N GLY A 166 -5.68 -7.24 14.06
CA GLY A 166 -6.77 -6.33 14.35
C GLY A 166 -7.39 -5.70 13.10
N GLU A 167 -8.23 -4.68 13.29
CA GLU A 167 -8.91 -4.00 12.20
C GLU A 167 -8.01 -2.94 11.56
N MET A 168 -7.86 -3.01 10.24
CA MET A 168 -7.07 -2.07 9.44
C MET A 168 -7.91 -1.46 8.33
N VAL A 169 -7.61 -0.24 7.96
CA VAL A 169 -8.21 0.48 6.84
C VAL A 169 -7.18 0.61 5.73
N ALA A 170 -7.45 0.04 4.57
CA ALA A 170 -6.68 0.28 3.36
C ALA A 170 -7.34 1.40 2.54
N GLY A 171 -6.54 2.33 2.03
CA GLY A 171 -7.02 3.44 1.23
C GLY A 171 -6.19 3.69 -0.02
N CYS A 172 -6.86 4.11 -1.09
CA CYS A 172 -6.26 4.55 -2.34
C CYS A 172 -7.10 5.66 -2.96
N GLY A 173 -6.49 6.61 -3.66
CA GLY A 173 -7.25 7.71 -4.24
C GLY A 173 -6.72 8.22 -5.56
N VAL A 174 -7.54 9.02 -6.22
CA VAL A 174 -7.27 9.71 -7.48
C VAL A 174 -7.31 11.22 -7.24
N TYR A 175 -6.52 11.95 -8.01
CA TYR A 175 -6.45 13.41 -7.97
C TYR A 175 -7.19 14.03 -9.15
N ASP A 176 -7.65 15.25 -8.95
CA ASP A 176 -8.18 16.13 -10.01
C ASP A 176 -9.36 15.52 -10.79
N LEU A 177 -10.26 14.84 -10.10
CA LEU A 177 -11.54 14.44 -10.68
C LEU A 177 -12.46 15.66 -10.86
N PRO A 178 -13.28 15.69 -11.91
CA PRO A 178 -14.35 16.68 -12.05
C PRO A 178 -15.28 16.69 -10.83
N THR A 179 -15.73 17.89 -10.41
CA THR A 179 -16.58 18.01 -9.22
C THR A 179 -17.85 17.17 -9.29
N ALA A 180 -18.49 17.10 -10.45
CA ALA A 180 -19.69 16.27 -10.63
C ALA A 180 -19.43 14.77 -10.41
N GLU A 181 -18.25 14.28 -10.78
CA GLU A 181 -17.85 12.88 -10.55
C GLU A 181 -17.58 12.65 -9.05
N VAL A 182 -16.90 13.59 -8.40
CA VAL A 182 -16.69 13.55 -6.95
C VAL A 182 -18.00 13.53 -6.19
N ASP A 183 -18.95 14.41 -6.54
CA ASP A 183 -20.25 14.48 -5.89
C ASP A 183 -21.03 13.18 -6.04
N LYS A 184 -20.98 12.56 -7.22
CA LYS A 184 -21.57 11.23 -7.46
C LYS A 184 -20.94 10.15 -6.56
N LEU A 185 -19.61 10.15 -6.40
CA LEU A 185 -18.90 9.19 -5.54
C LEU A 185 -19.26 9.39 -4.06
N LEU A 186 -19.48 10.63 -3.64
CA LEU A 186 -19.82 10.99 -2.28
C LEU A 186 -21.33 10.86 -1.97
N GLY A 187 -22.15 10.57 -2.99
CA GLY A 187 -23.61 10.45 -2.86
C GLY A 187 -24.31 11.80 -2.61
N LYS A 188 -23.81 12.86 -3.22
CA LYS A 188 -24.36 14.23 -3.16
C LYS A 188 -25.18 14.56 -4.41
#